data_e72f2d35f49cd4d1db59eeabc1e72b06
#
_entry.id   e72f2d35f49cd4d1db59eeabc1e72b06
#
_cell.length_a   1.000
_cell.length_b   1.000
_cell.length_c   1.000
_cell.angle_alpha   90.00
_cell.angle_beta   90.00
_cell.angle_gamma   90.00
#
_symmetry.space_group_name_H-M   'P 1'
#
loop_
_entity.id
_entity.type
_entity.pdbx_description
1 polymer ?
#
loop_
_entity_poly.entity_id
_entity_poly.type
_entity_poly.pdbx_seq_one_letter_code
_entity_poly.pdbx_strand_id
1 'polypeptide(L)'
;MAKSAVLLAHALAFCGVGARALPYRPVVMMHGMNEDATHLQRNMDALRATYPGIYVTSLAVYEGRRSMIHHMEPQLEAVIAAIKADGNLSKGFNFYGESQGALLARAYVTVANDPPVHNLIALNGPQAGVGECPKVEFPGVKQLCGDLSTDLRIYHWPFCAFCSYWRGKNEAMYLKNSGWVADINNDRTINQTRRQNMLSLNQYMATVALQDEVVQPSYSAWHTYWYWGDDSRSKIMPLYETEGYKSDALGLRSLAERGALILNSFDGRHLGYTMDWWNENVLPMFDNRLSEMPAPSLVV
;
A
#
# COMPACT_ATOMS: atom_id res chain seq x y z
N MET A 1 -18.83 -69.80 36.58
CA MET A 1 -18.91 -68.45 37.17
C MET A 1 -18.09 -67.50 36.25
N ALA A 2 -18.72 -66.86 35.29
CA ALA A 2 -18.08 -65.94 34.38
C ALA A 2 -18.39 -64.50 34.80
N LYS A 3 -17.37 -63.68 35.09
CA LYS A 3 -17.51 -62.27 35.42
C LYS A 3 -17.38 -61.44 34.13
N SER A 4 -18.49 -60.81 33.71
CA SER A 4 -18.50 -59.83 32.63
C SER A 4 -17.93 -58.52 33.12
N ALA A 5 -16.88 -58.03 32.47
CA ALA A 5 -16.36 -56.72 32.66
C ALA A 5 -17.02 -55.75 31.63
N VAL A 6 -17.74 -54.77 32.16
CA VAL A 6 -18.33 -53.67 31.35
C VAL A 6 -17.26 -52.58 31.16
N LEU A 7 -16.78 -52.42 29.96
CA LEU A 7 -15.93 -51.29 29.57
C LEU A 7 -16.83 -50.04 29.35
N LEU A 8 -16.69 -49.06 30.23
CA LEU A 8 -17.26 -47.73 30.02
C LEU A 8 -16.36 -46.91 29.09
N ALA A 9 -16.75 -46.71 27.83
CA ALA A 9 -16.07 -45.82 26.92
C ALA A 9 -16.48 -44.39 27.24
N HIS A 10 -15.55 -43.59 27.77
CA HIS A 10 -15.73 -42.15 27.87
C HIS A 10 -15.46 -41.49 26.53
N ALA A 11 -16.52 -41.05 25.88
CA ALA A 11 -16.40 -40.17 24.71
C ALA A 11 -16.00 -38.77 25.19
N LEU A 12 -14.74 -38.40 24.95
CA LEU A 12 -14.27 -37.01 25.06
C LEU A 12 -14.89 -36.23 23.93
N ALA A 13 -15.93 -35.44 24.22
CA ALA A 13 -16.43 -34.43 23.33
C ALA A 13 -15.36 -33.33 23.17
N PHE A 14 -14.63 -33.33 22.10
CA PHE A 14 -13.84 -32.18 21.66
C PHE A 14 -14.82 -31.06 21.33
N CYS A 15 -15.07 -30.14 22.25
CA CYS A 15 -15.62 -28.83 21.94
C CYS A 15 -14.61 -28.11 21.05
N GLY A 16 -14.79 -28.26 19.75
CA GLY A 16 -14.11 -27.41 18.78
C GLY A 16 -14.52 -25.97 19.09
N VAL A 17 -13.58 -25.15 19.58
CA VAL A 17 -13.76 -23.70 19.64
C VAL A 17 -13.87 -23.25 18.20
N GLY A 18 -15.10 -23.16 17.69
CA GLY A 18 -15.40 -22.62 16.38
C GLY A 18 -14.79 -21.22 16.30
N ALA A 19 -13.92 -20.98 15.32
CA ALA A 19 -13.37 -19.67 15.08
C ALA A 19 -14.52 -18.68 14.98
N ARG A 20 -14.61 -17.75 15.93
CA ARG A 20 -15.66 -16.71 15.94
C ARG A 20 -15.47 -15.88 14.68
N ALA A 21 -16.49 -15.82 13.82
CA ALA A 21 -16.43 -15.01 12.63
C ALA A 21 -16.13 -13.56 13.01
N LEU A 22 -15.16 -12.94 12.33
CA LEU A 22 -14.83 -11.55 12.55
C LEU A 22 -16.00 -10.68 12.07
N PRO A 23 -16.50 -9.72 12.87
CA PRO A 23 -17.65 -8.91 12.50
C PRO A 23 -17.31 -7.91 11.39
N TYR A 24 -16.05 -7.47 11.34
CA TYR A 24 -15.53 -6.52 10.35
C TYR A 24 -14.41 -7.17 9.54
N ARG A 25 -14.22 -6.65 8.34
CA ARG A 25 -13.08 -7.03 7.50
C ARG A 25 -11.77 -6.70 8.20
N PRO A 26 -10.81 -7.64 8.26
CA PRO A 26 -9.50 -7.38 8.82
C PRO A 26 -8.80 -6.18 8.19
N VAL A 27 -7.90 -5.55 8.95
CA VAL A 27 -7.07 -4.45 8.48
C VAL A 27 -5.60 -4.83 8.62
N VAL A 28 -4.88 -4.70 7.52
CA VAL A 28 -3.42 -4.75 7.50
C VAL A 28 -2.90 -3.32 7.40
N MET A 29 -1.88 -3.00 8.19
CA MET A 29 -1.20 -1.71 8.16
C MET A 29 0.27 -1.87 7.83
N MET A 30 0.83 -0.92 7.06
CA MET A 30 2.25 -0.90 6.68
C MET A 30 2.85 0.48 6.92
N HIS A 31 3.88 0.50 7.73
CA HIS A 31 4.64 1.70 8.12
C HIS A 31 5.49 2.26 6.96
N GLY A 32 5.96 3.50 7.12
CA GLY A 32 6.84 4.18 6.19
C GLY A 32 8.31 3.77 6.29
N MET A 33 9.15 4.48 5.54
CA MET A 33 10.60 4.29 5.57
C MET A 33 11.17 4.72 6.93
N ASN A 34 12.09 3.91 7.48
CA ASN A 34 12.76 4.12 8.77
C ASN A 34 11.82 4.10 9.99
N GLU A 35 10.64 3.57 9.83
CA GLU A 35 9.66 3.35 10.89
C GLU A 35 9.55 1.86 11.22
N ASP A 36 8.70 1.53 12.20
CA ASP A 36 8.41 0.17 12.61
C ASP A 36 6.88 -0.04 12.77
N ALA A 37 6.47 -1.26 13.06
CA ALA A 37 5.05 -1.62 13.20
C ALA A 37 4.32 -0.86 14.30
N THR A 38 5.04 -0.31 15.30
CA THR A 38 4.44 0.44 16.41
C THR A 38 4.09 1.88 16.03
N HIS A 39 4.65 2.41 14.93
CA HIS A 39 4.37 3.76 14.44
C HIS A 39 2.87 4.01 14.24
N LEU A 40 2.14 2.99 13.79
CA LEU A 40 0.71 3.06 13.49
C LEU A 40 -0.21 2.71 14.69
N GLN A 41 0.36 2.62 15.91
CA GLN A 41 -0.40 2.18 17.09
C GLN A 41 -1.63 3.05 17.35
N ARG A 42 -1.52 4.38 17.24
CA ARG A 42 -2.64 5.32 17.43
C ARG A 42 -3.81 5.06 16.48
N ASN A 43 -3.51 4.70 15.22
CA ASN A 43 -4.50 4.38 14.19
C ASN A 43 -5.17 3.03 14.47
N MET A 44 -4.38 2.03 14.90
CA MET A 44 -4.89 0.72 15.31
C MET A 44 -5.83 0.84 16.52
N ASP A 45 -5.48 1.69 17.49
CA ASP A 45 -6.31 1.92 18.69
C ASP A 45 -7.61 2.63 18.33
N ALA A 46 -7.58 3.63 17.44
CA ALA A 46 -8.78 4.28 16.91
C ALA A 46 -9.72 3.29 16.20
N LEU A 47 -9.17 2.37 15.37
CA LEU A 47 -9.93 1.32 14.71
C LEU A 47 -10.60 0.38 15.73
N ARG A 48 -9.87 -0.09 16.71
CA ARG A 48 -10.40 -1.00 17.74
C ARG A 48 -11.44 -0.36 18.63
N ALA A 49 -11.29 0.94 18.91
CA ALA A 49 -12.27 1.70 19.69
C ALA A 49 -13.58 1.92 18.91
N THR A 50 -13.48 2.18 17.59
CA THR A 50 -14.66 2.48 16.76
C THR A 50 -15.37 1.23 16.26
N TYR A 51 -14.62 0.17 15.95
CA TYR A 51 -15.14 -1.09 15.40
C TYR A 51 -14.83 -2.28 16.32
N PRO A 52 -15.60 -2.49 17.40
CA PRO A 52 -15.32 -3.54 18.37
C PRO A 52 -15.25 -4.94 17.73
N GLY A 53 -14.13 -5.63 17.95
CA GLY A 53 -13.87 -6.96 17.41
C GLY A 53 -13.23 -6.96 16.03
N ILE A 54 -12.89 -5.80 15.46
CA ILE A 54 -12.09 -5.72 14.23
C ILE A 54 -10.69 -6.31 14.46
N TYR A 55 -10.23 -7.12 13.52
CA TYR A 55 -8.86 -7.60 13.52
C TYR A 55 -7.95 -6.56 12.84
N VAL A 56 -6.93 -6.08 13.54
CA VAL A 56 -5.97 -5.12 13.00
C VAL A 56 -4.57 -5.60 13.30
N THR A 57 -3.74 -5.68 12.27
CA THR A 57 -2.32 -6.01 12.37
C THR A 57 -1.46 -4.97 11.64
N SER A 58 -0.32 -4.60 12.22
CA SER A 58 0.72 -3.81 11.56
C SER A 58 1.89 -4.73 11.25
N LEU A 59 2.38 -4.69 10.00
CA LEU A 59 3.41 -5.60 9.53
C LEU A 59 4.79 -5.20 10.05
N ALA A 60 5.43 -6.07 10.82
CA ALA A 60 6.81 -5.92 11.28
C ALA A 60 7.79 -6.41 10.19
N VAL A 61 7.78 -5.74 9.03
CA VAL A 61 8.54 -6.13 7.83
C VAL A 61 9.51 -5.02 7.47
N TYR A 62 10.80 -5.34 7.38
CA TYR A 62 11.86 -4.39 7.04
C TYR A 62 11.84 -3.10 7.88
N GLU A 63 11.68 -3.23 9.19
CA GLU A 63 11.61 -2.11 10.15
C GLU A 63 12.89 -1.29 10.21
N GLY A 64 12.76 -0.01 10.55
CA GLY A 64 13.84 0.94 10.75
C GLY A 64 14.74 1.04 9.52
N ARG A 65 16.05 1.08 9.74
CA ARG A 65 17.04 1.21 8.68
C ARG A 65 16.93 0.16 7.57
N ARG A 66 16.38 -1.03 7.86
CA ARG A 66 16.23 -2.08 6.85
C ARG A 66 15.28 -1.64 5.72
N SER A 67 14.24 -0.86 6.03
CA SER A 67 13.33 -0.30 5.02
C SER A 67 14.00 0.73 4.12
N MET A 68 15.15 1.29 4.52
CA MET A 68 15.88 2.28 3.73
C MET A 68 16.89 1.65 2.76
N ILE A 69 17.60 0.60 3.23
CA ILE A 69 18.76 0.04 2.53
C ILE A 69 18.46 -1.20 1.68
N HIS A 70 17.24 -1.67 1.65
CA HIS A 70 16.83 -2.78 0.78
C HIS A 70 15.90 -2.27 -0.31
N HIS A 71 16.04 -2.79 -1.51
CA HIS A 71 15.12 -2.51 -2.63
C HIS A 71 13.69 -2.85 -2.26
N MET A 72 12.74 -2.25 -2.98
CA MET A 72 11.30 -2.47 -2.72
C MET A 72 10.83 -3.89 -3.05
N GLU A 73 11.51 -4.58 -3.97
CA GLU A 73 11.13 -5.94 -4.39
C GLU A 73 11.23 -6.95 -3.24
N PRO A 74 12.37 -7.14 -2.54
CA PRO A 74 12.43 -8.03 -1.38
C PRO A 74 11.54 -7.57 -0.21
N GLN A 75 11.27 -6.25 -0.06
CA GLN A 75 10.31 -5.77 0.92
C GLN A 75 8.89 -6.21 0.56
N LEU A 76 8.50 -6.12 -0.70
CA LEU A 76 7.20 -6.59 -1.19
C LEU A 76 7.05 -8.10 -1.02
N GLU A 77 8.07 -8.90 -1.33
CA GLU A 77 8.06 -10.35 -1.11
C GLU A 77 7.80 -10.70 0.36
N ALA A 78 8.44 -9.99 1.28
CA ALA A 78 8.23 -10.19 2.71
C ALA A 78 6.82 -9.76 3.15
N VAL A 79 6.26 -8.67 2.61
CA VAL A 79 4.86 -8.26 2.83
C VAL A 79 3.90 -9.35 2.35
N ILE A 80 4.10 -9.88 1.15
CA ILE A 80 3.29 -10.98 0.59
C ILE A 80 3.36 -12.21 1.49
N ALA A 81 4.56 -12.60 1.93
CA ALA A 81 4.75 -13.76 2.79
C ALA A 81 4.06 -13.57 4.16
N ALA A 82 4.19 -12.40 4.78
CA ALA A 82 3.56 -12.10 6.07
C ALA A 82 2.03 -12.13 5.97
N ILE A 83 1.45 -11.56 4.92
CA ILE A 83 0.00 -11.56 4.70
C ILE A 83 -0.51 -12.99 4.47
N LYS A 84 0.18 -13.80 3.65
CA LYS A 84 -0.21 -15.19 3.39
C LYS A 84 -0.10 -16.10 4.62
N ALA A 85 0.79 -15.79 5.54
CA ALA A 85 0.97 -16.54 6.78
C ALA A 85 -0.13 -16.26 7.82
N ASP A 86 -0.86 -15.14 7.71
CA ASP A 86 -1.91 -14.77 8.66
C ASP A 86 -3.28 -15.31 8.22
N GLY A 87 -3.73 -16.38 8.87
CA GLY A 87 -5.01 -17.02 8.57
C GLY A 87 -6.24 -16.12 8.73
N ASN A 88 -6.17 -15.04 9.54
CA ASN A 88 -7.26 -14.08 9.69
C ASN A 88 -7.52 -13.29 8.41
N LEU A 89 -6.54 -13.19 7.52
CA LEU A 89 -6.60 -12.42 6.28
C LEU A 89 -7.15 -13.23 5.09
N SER A 90 -7.31 -14.55 5.24
CA SER A 90 -7.62 -15.49 4.13
C SER A 90 -8.88 -15.17 3.34
N LYS A 91 -9.84 -14.44 3.92
CA LYS A 91 -11.09 -14.01 3.25
C LYS A 91 -11.03 -12.58 2.70
N GLY A 92 -9.85 -12.00 2.61
CA GLY A 92 -9.62 -10.62 2.20
C GLY A 92 -9.67 -9.62 3.34
N PHE A 93 -9.06 -8.46 3.12
CA PHE A 93 -8.80 -7.44 4.14
C PHE A 93 -8.77 -6.04 3.52
N ASN A 94 -8.77 -5.00 4.38
CA ASN A 94 -8.47 -3.63 3.98
C ASN A 94 -6.97 -3.38 4.20
N PHE A 95 -6.31 -2.72 3.26
CA PHE A 95 -4.89 -2.43 3.37
C PHE A 95 -4.66 -0.93 3.51
N TYR A 96 -4.04 -0.54 4.62
CA TYR A 96 -3.62 0.82 4.91
C TYR A 96 -2.10 0.92 4.88
N GLY A 97 -1.57 1.93 4.22
CA GLY A 97 -0.14 2.18 4.21
C GLY A 97 0.19 3.67 4.25
N GLU A 98 1.32 4.00 4.86
CA GLU A 98 1.86 5.34 4.94
C GLU A 98 3.19 5.47 4.20
N SER A 99 3.41 6.58 3.48
CA SER A 99 4.67 6.87 2.80
C SER A 99 5.13 5.70 1.91
N GLN A 100 6.33 5.17 2.09
CA GLN A 100 6.83 3.97 1.41
C GLN A 100 5.91 2.76 1.61
N GLY A 101 5.30 2.62 2.80
CA GLY A 101 4.32 1.56 3.08
C GLY A 101 3.05 1.65 2.23
N ALA A 102 2.63 2.86 1.87
CA ALA A 102 1.51 3.07 0.95
C ALA A 102 1.83 2.58 -0.47
N LEU A 103 3.08 2.74 -0.90
CA LEU A 103 3.54 2.20 -2.18
C LEU A 103 3.64 0.66 -2.13
N LEU A 104 4.11 0.08 -1.01
CA LEU A 104 4.13 -1.37 -0.80
C LEU A 104 2.71 -1.96 -0.78
N ALA A 105 1.76 -1.29 -0.12
CA ALA A 105 0.36 -1.73 -0.08
C ALA A 105 -0.25 -1.78 -1.50
N ARG A 106 -0.03 -0.74 -2.32
CA ARG A 106 -0.47 -0.77 -3.72
C ARG A 106 0.28 -1.82 -4.54
N ALA A 107 1.58 -1.97 -4.32
CA ALA A 107 2.36 -2.98 -5.01
C ALA A 107 1.88 -4.41 -4.69
N TYR A 108 1.47 -4.67 -3.44
CA TYR A 108 0.83 -5.93 -3.07
C TYR A 108 -0.43 -6.18 -3.91
N VAL A 109 -1.31 -5.18 -4.01
CA VAL A 109 -2.52 -5.29 -4.85
C VAL A 109 -2.13 -5.57 -6.30
N THR A 110 -1.25 -4.78 -6.89
CA THR A 110 -0.91 -4.93 -8.32
C THR A 110 -0.26 -6.27 -8.63
N VAL A 111 0.63 -6.78 -7.75
CA VAL A 111 1.49 -7.93 -8.04
C VAL A 111 0.89 -9.26 -7.56
N ALA A 112 0.29 -9.28 -6.38
CA ALA A 112 -0.17 -10.52 -5.74
C ALA A 112 -1.69 -10.57 -5.58
N ASN A 113 -2.26 -9.65 -4.83
CA ASN A 113 -3.69 -9.54 -4.43
C ASN A 113 -4.34 -10.87 -3.99
N ASP A 114 -3.57 -11.71 -3.33
CA ASP A 114 -3.99 -13.02 -2.80
C ASP A 114 -3.36 -13.26 -1.43
N PRO A 115 -4.17 -13.20 -0.33
CA PRO A 115 -5.60 -12.87 -0.24
C PRO A 115 -5.98 -11.47 -0.76
N PRO A 116 -7.23 -11.27 -1.26
CA PRO A 116 -7.60 -10.04 -1.95
C PRO A 116 -7.77 -8.83 -1.00
N VAL A 117 -7.32 -7.67 -1.44
CA VAL A 117 -7.58 -6.39 -0.78
C VAL A 117 -8.96 -5.88 -1.20
N HIS A 118 -9.78 -5.49 -0.21
CA HIS A 118 -11.09 -4.89 -0.43
C HIS A 118 -10.99 -3.38 -0.65
N ASN A 119 -10.54 -2.64 0.36
CA ASN A 119 -10.21 -1.23 0.24
C ASN A 119 -8.71 -1.03 0.39
N LEU A 120 -8.11 -0.26 -0.52
CA LEU A 120 -6.73 0.20 -0.43
C LEU A 120 -6.73 1.66 0.03
N ILE A 121 -6.02 1.95 1.11
CA ILE A 121 -5.88 3.29 1.67
C ILE A 121 -4.39 3.66 1.71
N ALA A 122 -3.99 4.60 0.88
CA ALA A 122 -2.60 4.99 0.66
C ALA A 122 -2.37 6.46 1.04
N LEU A 123 -1.70 6.70 2.17
CA LEU A 123 -1.37 8.05 2.63
C LEU A 123 0.06 8.43 2.22
N ASN A 124 0.19 9.54 1.49
CA ASN A 124 1.46 10.18 1.14
C ASN A 124 2.48 9.24 0.48
N GLY A 125 1.99 8.22 -0.23
CA GLY A 125 2.84 7.26 -0.92
C GLY A 125 3.44 7.82 -2.20
N PRO A 126 4.69 7.50 -2.56
CA PRO A 126 5.29 7.88 -3.84
C PRO A 126 4.76 7.03 -5.00
N GLN A 127 3.45 7.09 -5.27
CA GLN A 127 2.76 6.20 -6.21
C GLN A 127 3.25 6.35 -7.66
N ALA A 128 3.56 7.58 -8.08
CA ALA A 128 4.16 7.85 -9.38
C ALA A 128 5.70 7.84 -9.37
N GLY A 129 6.30 7.50 -8.24
CA GLY A 129 7.75 7.65 -8.03
C GLY A 129 8.14 9.05 -7.53
N VAL A 130 9.44 9.26 -7.34
CA VAL A 130 10.02 10.54 -6.91
C VAL A 130 11.10 11.01 -7.89
N GLY A 131 11.28 12.30 -7.99
CA GLY A 131 12.25 12.89 -8.92
C GLY A 131 13.15 13.94 -8.32
N GLU A 132 12.97 14.26 -7.03
CA GLU A 132 13.84 15.10 -6.24
C GLU A 132 14.11 14.45 -4.90
N CYS A 133 15.24 14.86 -4.32
CA CYS A 133 15.60 14.47 -2.97
C CYS A 133 14.66 15.11 -1.95
N PRO A 134 14.41 14.46 -0.80
CA PRO A 134 13.69 15.07 0.29
C PRO A 134 14.27 16.44 0.65
N LYS A 135 13.40 17.44 0.86
CA LYS A 135 13.82 18.80 1.27
C LYS A 135 14.12 18.89 2.76
N VAL A 136 13.67 17.91 3.53
CA VAL A 136 13.94 17.79 4.97
C VAL A 136 15.20 16.95 5.21
N GLU A 137 15.80 17.14 6.39
CA GLU A 137 16.90 16.28 6.83
C GLU A 137 16.38 14.86 7.11
N PHE A 138 16.74 13.96 6.22
CA PHE A 138 16.46 12.53 6.37
C PHE A 138 17.82 11.82 6.44
N PRO A 139 18.26 11.33 7.60
CA PRO A 139 19.61 10.82 7.79
C PRO A 139 20.01 9.77 6.75
N GLY A 140 21.09 10.04 6.03
CA GLY A 140 21.64 9.17 4.99
C GLY A 140 20.92 9.23 3.62
N VAL A 141 19.66 9.64 3.54
CA VAL A 141 18.93 9.71 2.26
C VAL A 141 19.31 10.94 1.47
N LYS A 142 19.39 12.10 2.12
CA LYS A 142 19.67 13.38 1.44
C LYS A 142 21.04 13.38 0.76
N GLN A 143 22.09 12.88 1.43
CA GLN A 143 23.42 12.82 0.87
C GLN A 143 23.49 11.81 -0.28
N LEU A 144 22.99 10.59 -0.07
CA LEU A 144 22.96 9.55 -1.11
C LEU A 144 22.15 10.01 -2.33
N CYS A 145 21.02 10.64 -2.09
CA CYS A 145 20.17 11.18 -3.16
C CYS A 145 20.89 12.31 -3.91
N GLY A 146 21.55 13.25 -3.20
CA GLY A 146 22.31 14.33 -3.82
C GLY A 146 23.44 13.82 -4.71
N ASP A 147 24.17 12.83 -4.26
CA ASP A 147 25.28 12.22 -4.99
C ASP A 147 24.83 11.42 -6.21
N LEU A 148 23.65 10.80 -6.16
CA LEU A 148 23.18 9.87 -7.19
C LEU A 148 22.10 10.45 -8.11
N SER A 149 21.43 11.55 -7.75
CA SER A 149 20.27 12.09 -8.47
C SER A 149 20.54 12.51 -9.91
N THR A 150 21.80 12.77 -10.25
CA THR A 150 22.25 13.13 -11.60
C THR A 150 22.91 11.96 -12.33
N ASP A 151 23.03 10.80 -11.70
CA ASP A 151 23.72 9.64 -12.20
C ASP A 151 22.73 8.48 -12.47
N LEU A 152 22.96 7.77 -13.58
CA LEU A 152 22.20 6.57 -13.90
C LEU A 152 22.28 5.48 -12.84
N ARG A 153 23.34 5.49 -12.05
CA ARG A 153 23.53 4.54 -10.95
C ARG A 153 22.41 4.59 -9.92
N ILE A 154 21.67 5.68 -9.81
CA ILE A 154 20.52 5.77 -8.90
C ILE A 154 19.50 4.65 -9.15
N TYR A 155 19.30 4.27 -10.41
CA TYR A 155 18.33 3.20 -10.74
C TYR A 155 18.80 1.79 -10.35
N HIS A 156 20.11 1.61 -10.10
CA HIS A 156 20.73 0.31 -9.90
C HIS A 156 21.51 0.22 -8.59
N TRP A 157 21.39 1.22 -7.72
CA TRP A 157 22.12 1.22 -6.47
C TRP A 157 21.57 0.14 -5.52
N PRO A 158 22.37 -0.86 -5.10
CA PRO A 158 21.86 -2.08 -4.47
C PRO A 158 21.33 -1.89 -3.04
N PHE A 159 21.70 -0.80 -2.37
CA PHE A 159 21.39 -0.55 -0.96
C PHE A 159 20.49 0.68 -0.78
N CYS A 160 19.39 0.75 -1.54
CA CYS A 160 18.57 1.95 -1.58
C CYS A 160 17.12 1.63 -1.98
N ALA A 161 16.20 1.65 -1.01
CA ALA A 161 14.77 1.51 -1.29
C ALA A 161 14.25 2.65 -2.17
N PHE A 162 14.64 3.88 -1.84
CA PHE A 162 14.31 5.09 -2.58
C PHE A 162 14.67 5.01 -4.06
N CYS A 163 15.76 4.34 -4.39
CA CYS A 163 16.22 4.14 -5.77
C CYS A 163 15.24 3.27 -6.59
N SER A 164 14.53 2.36 -5.95
CA SER A 164 13.54 1.50 -6.62
C SER A 164 12.34 2.28 -7.17
N TYR A 165 12.04 3.45 -6.60
CA TYR A 165 10.95 4.31 -7.05
C TYR A 165 11.44 5.70 -7.52
N TRP A 166 12.73 5.80 -7.89
CA TRP A 166 13.24 6.99 -8.56
C TRP A 166 12.68 7.11 -9.98
N ARG A 167 12.18 8.29 -10.32
CA ARG A 167 11.65 8.59 -11.65
C ARG A 167 12.50 9.61 -12.41
N GLY A 168 13.09 10.58 -11.71
CA GLY A 168 13.99 11.57 -12.29
C GLY A 168 13.31 12.59 -13.21
N LYS A 169 14.10 13.21 -14.11
CA LYS A 169 13.63 14.28 -15.01
C LYS A 169 13.40 13.83 -16.44
N ASN A 170 14.00 12.73 -16.84
CA ASN A 170 14.03 12.28 -18.23
C ASN A 170 13.21 11.01 -18.37
N GLU A 171 12.13 11.08 -19.14
CA GLU A 171 11.22 9.97 -19.35
C GLU A 171 11.89 8.75 -19.98
N ALA A 172 12.66 8.97 -21.05
CA ALA A 172 13.33 7.87 -21.75
C ALA A 172 14.33 7.14 -20.83
N MET A 173 15.02 7.90 -19.98
CA MET A 173 15.93 7.35 -18.98
C MET A 173 15.19 6.57 -17.90
N TYR A 174 14.08 7.11 -17.40
CA TYR A 174 13.20 6.44 -16.45
C TYR A 174 12.66 5.13 -17.02
N LEU A 175 12.03 5.19 -18.18
CA LEU A 175 11.45 4.00 -18.83
C LEU A 175 12.51 2.94 -19.13
N LYS A 176 13.73 3.34 -19.49
CA LYS A 176 14.82 2.42 -19.79
C LYS A 176 15.41 1.77 -18.53
N ASN A 177 15.59 2.53 -17.46
CA ASN A 177 16.46 2.13 -16.33
C ASN A 177 15.72 1.83 -15.03
N SER A 178 14.49 2.36 -14.80
CA SER A 178 13.73 2.03 -13.60
C SER A 178 13.40 0.54 -13.56
N GLY A 179 13.92 -0.16 -12.57
CA GLY A 179 13.73 -1.61 -12.45
C GLY A 179 12.39 -1.98 -11.83
N TRP A 180 11.82 -1.13 -10.98
CA TRP A 180 10.68 -1.53 -10.16
C TRP A 180 9.44 -0.64 -10.36
N VAL A 181 9.52 0.68 -10.08
CA VAL A 181 8.32 1.54 -10.09
C VAL A 181 7.68 1.65 -11.47
N ALA A 182 8.46 1.68 -12.54
CA ALA A 182 7.92 1.70 -13.91
C ALA A 182 7.14 0.42 -14.24
N ASP A 183 7.59 -0.72 -13.71
CA ASP A 183 6.91 -2.00 -13.94
C ASP A 183 5.61 -2.10 -13.15
N ILE A 184 5.61 -1.78 -11.85
CA ILE A 184 4.39 -1.85 -11.03
C ILE A 184 3.36 -0.79 -11.44
N ASN A 185 3.78 0.27 -12.12
CA ASN A 185 2.90 1.30 -12.67
C ASN A 185 2.37 0.96 -14.09
N ASN A 186 2.85 -0.12 -14.71
CA ASN A 186 2.57 -0.43 -16.11
C ASN A 186 3.01 0.71 -17.06
N ASP A 187 4.07 1.47 -16.72
CA ASP A 187 4.51 2.63 -17.51
C ASP A 187 5.22 2.23 -18.81
N ARG A 188 5.68 0.96 -18.91
CA ARG A 188 6.33 0.43 -20.13
C ARG A 188 5.38 -0.42 -20.96
N THR A 189 4.83 -1.43 -20.32
CA THR A 189 3.95 -2.42 -20.93
C THR A 189 2.82 -2.73 -19.98
N ILE A 190 1.59 -2.69 -20.47
CA ILE A 190 0.42 -2.97 -19.64
C ILE A 190 0.35 -4.45 -19.34
N ASN A 191 0.60 -4.81 -18.08
CA ASN A 191 0.34 -6.13 -17.54
C ASN A 191 -1.14 -6.19 -17.12
N GLN A 192 -1.92 -7.01 -17.84
CA GLN A 192 -3.36 -7.11 -17.63
C GLN A 192 -3.72 -7.67 -16.26
N THR A 193 -2.92 -8.57 -15.69
CA THR A 193 -3.14 -9.09 -14.33
C THR A 193 -3.03 -7.98 -13.30
N ARG A 194 -2.02 -7.12 -13.38
CA ARG A 194 -1.87 -5.96 -12.48
C ARG A 194 -3.06 -5.02 -12.59
N ARG A 195 -3.51 -4.76 -13.81
CA ARG A 195 -4.68 -3.93 -14.06
C ARG A 195 -5.95 -4.56 -13.46
N GLN A 196 -6.20 -5.83 -13.68
CA GLN A 196 -7.36 -6.54 -13.13
C GLN A 196 -7.34 -6.57 -11.60
N ASN A 197 -6.18 -6.80 -11.00
CA ASN A 197 -6.01 -6.74 -9.56
C ASN A 197 -6.42 -5.37 -8.97
N MET A 198 -5.99 -4.28 -9.59
CA MET A 198 -6.42 -2.93 -9.17
C MET A 198 -7.91 -2.71 -9.37
N LEU A 199 -8.47 -3.19 -10.47
CA LEU A 199 -9.91 -3.10 -10.75
C LEU A 199 -10.78 -3.92 -9.80
N SER A 200 -10.23 -4.92 -9.12
CA SER A 200 -10.95 -5.72 -8.13
C SER A 200 -11.17 -5.01 -6.79
N LEU A 201 -10.48 -3.89 -6.54
CA LEU A 201 -10.68 -3.09 -5.34
C LEU A 201 -12.12 -2.56 -5.26
N ASN A 202 -12.72 -2.60 -4.08
CA ASN A 202 -13.98 -1.90 -3.83
C ASN A 202 -13.76 -0.38 -3.88
N GLN A 203 -12.76 0.11 -3.15
CA GLN A 203 -12.32 1.52 -3.18
C GLN A 203 -10.79 1.62 -3.09
N TYR A 204 -10.27 2.66 -3.71
CA TYR A 204 -8.88 3.09 -3.58
C TYR A 204 -8.84 4.56 -3.16
N MET A 205 -8.39 4.83 -1.94
CA MET A 205 -8.12 6.17 -1.45
C MET A 205 -6.63 6.47 -1.58
N ALA A 206 -6.30 7.54 -2.28
CA ALA A 206 -4.95 8.07 -2.41
C ALA A 206 -4.92 9.49 -1.79
N THR A 207 -4.08 9.71 -0.78
CA THR A 207 -4.05 10.95 -0.02
C THR A 207 -2.72 11.67 -0.22
N VAL A 208 -2.78 12.99 -0.47
CA VAL A 208 -1.62 13.88 -0.55
C VAL A 208 -1.56 14.81 0.65
N ALA A 209 -0.37 15.01 1.22
CA ALA A 209 -0.08 16.14 2.09
C ALA A 209 0.33 17.34 1.21
N LEU A 210 -0.39 18.43 1.29
CA LEU A 210 -0.20 19.58 0.37
C LEU A 210 1.15 20.28 0.57
N GLN A 211 1.73 20.17 1.79
CA GLN A 211 3.03 20.73 2.16
C GLN A 211 4.10 19.63 2.28
N ASP A 212 3.97 18.51 1.57
CA ASP A 212 4.92 17.40 1.64
C ASP A 212 6.31 17.81 1.16
N GLU A 213 7.32 17.60 2.00
CA GLU A 213 8.73 17.93 1.74
C GLU A 213 9.59 16.66 1.58
N VAL A 214 8.98 15.49 1.71
CA VAL A 214 9.65 14.18 1.60
C VAL A 214 9.40 13.55 0.25
N VAL A 215 8.14 13.37 -0.14
CA VAL A 215 7.76 12.87 -1.46
C VAL A 215 7.73 14.03 -2.46
N GLN A 216 8.63 14.01 -3.45
CA GLN A 216 8.75 15.06 -4.45
C GLN A 216 8.57 14.53 -5.87
N PRO A 217 7.52 14.99 -6.59
CA PRO A 217 6.48 15.91 -6.15
C PRO A 217 5.51 15.27 -5.15
N SER A 218 4.92 16.08 -4.25
CA SER A 218 3.90 15.59 -3.30
C SER A 218 2.72 14.91 -4.00
N TYR A 219 2.31 15.45 -5.13
CA TYR A 219 1.23 14.92 -5.98
C TYR A 219 1.53 13.54 -6.60
N SER A 220 2.75 13.03 -6.46
CA SER A 220 3.04 11.62 -6.76
C SER A 220 2.08 10.68 -6.02
N ALA A 221 1.60 11.06 -4.83
CA ALA A 221 0.60 10.32 -4.07
C ALA A 221 -0.73 10.12 -4.83
N TRP A 222 -1.05 11.00 -5.77
CA TRP A 222 -2.21 10.90 -6.67
C TRP A 222 -1.86 10.34 -8.04
N HIS A 223 -0.74 9.62 -8.20
CA HIS A 223 -0.26 9.09 -9.48
C HIS A 223 0.05 10.15 -10.52
N THR A 224 0.32 11.40 -10.12
CA THR A 224 0.71 12.48 -10.99
C THR A 224 2.20 12.80 -10.85
N TYR A 225 2.73 13.58 -11.80
CA TYR A 225 4.13 13.94 -11.82
C TYR A 225 4.32 15.28 -12.54
N TRP A 226 5.54 15.81 -12.54
CA TRP A 226 5.85 16.97 -13.38
C TRP A 226 5.70 16.64 -14.86
N TYR A 227 5.42 17.66 -15.68
CA TYR A 227 5.53 17.49 -17.12
C TYR A 227 6.95 17.10 -17.51
N TRP A 228 7.08 16.16 -18.41
CA TRP A 228 8.36 15.78 -18.98
C TRP A 228 8.93 16.96 -19.77
N GLY A 229 10.23 17.28 -19.56
CA GLY A 229 10.89 18.43 -20.18
C GLY A 229 10.65 19.77 -19.48
N ASP A 230 9.87 19.82 -18.39
CA ASP A 230 9.82 20.98 -17.50
C ASP A 230 10.99 20.92 -16.51
N ASP A 231 12.14 21.43 -16.89
CA ASP A 231 13.33 21.46 -16.04
C ASP A 231 13.12 22.31 -14.77
N SER A 232 12.21 23.29 -14.81
CA SER A 232 11.86 24.13 -13.67
C SER A 232 11.04 23.39 -12.59
N ARG A 233 10.41 22.28 -12.98
CA ARG A 233 9.51 21.48 -12.12
C ARG A 233 8.43 22.34 -11.46
N SER A 234 7.93 23.30 -12.19
CA SER A 234 6.95 24.27 -11.70
C SER A 234 5.51 23.81 -11.89
N LYS A 235 5.29 22.82 -12.77
CA LYS A 235 3.95 22.38 -13.15
C LYS A 235 3.77 20.88 -12.94
N ILE A 236 2.72 20.53 -12.20
CA ILE A 236 2.24 19.16 -12.07
C ILE A 236 1.28 18.85 -13.21
N MET A 237 1.47 17.71 -13.86
CA MET A 237 0.55 17.19 -14.87
C MET A 237 -0.73 16.71 -14.15
N PRO A 238 -1.92 17.17 -14.51
CA PRO A 238 -3.16 16.63 -13.97
C PRO A 238 -3.28 15.13 -14.21
N LEU A 239 -3.89 14.40 -13.28
CA LEU A 239 -4.01 12.94 -13.37
C LEU A 239 -4.61 12.49 -14.71
N TYR A 240 -5.68 13.14 -15.16
CA TYR A 240 -6.39 12.82 -16.42
C TYR A 240 -5.56 13.09 -17.68
N GLU A 241 -4.44 13.84 -17.59
CA GLU A 241 -3.51 14.08 -18.67
C GLU A 241 -2.36 13.08 -18.74
N THR A 242 -2.14 12.30 -17.65
CA THR A 242 -1.07 11.30 -17.62
C THR A 242 -1.35 10.16 -18.62
N GLU A 243 -0.32 9.63 -19.24
CA GLU A 243 -0.47 8.49 -20.17
C GLU A 243 -1.01 7.23 -19.45
N GLY A 244 -0.59 7.00 -18.20
CA GLY A 244 -1.10 5.90 -17.37
C GLY A 244 -2.62 5.97 -17.12
N TYR A 245 -3.18 7.18 -16.95
CA TYR A 245 -4.62 7.37 -16.82
C TYR A 245 -5.35 7.28 -18.16
N LYS A 246 -4.85 7.92 -19.22
CA LYS A 246 -5.45 7.89 -20.57
C LYS A 246 -5.53 6.46 -21.13
N SER A 247 -4.46 5.68 -20.96
CA SER A 247 -4.41 4.28 -21.36
C SER A 247 -5.11 3.34 -20.39
N ASP A 248 -5.51 3.85 -19.23
CA ASP A 248 -6.05 3.06 -18.11
C ASP A 248 -5.11 1.92 -17.68
N ALA A 249 -3.81 2.19 -17.69
CA ALA A 249 -2.76 1.19 -17.52
C ALA A 249 -2.87 0.39 -16.21
N LEU A 250 -3.27 1.06 -15.12
CA LEU A 250 -3.55 0.47 -13.81
C LEU A 250 -5.06 0.39 -13.48
N GLY A 251 -5.94 0.76 -14.41
CA GLY A 251 -7.38 0.82 -14.12
C GLY A 251 -7.82 2.05 -13.32
N LEU A 252 -6.97 3.09 -13.18
CA LEU A 252 -7.30 4.29 -12.39
C LEU A 252 -8.47 5.06 -12.98
N ARG A 253 -8.55 5.16 -14.32
CA ARG A 253 -9.68 5.79 -15.00
C ARG A 253 -10.96 5.00 -14.75
N SER A 254 -10.93 3.69 -14.95
CA SER A 254 -12.08 2.82 -14.69
C SER A 254 -12.53 2.87 -13.22
N LEU A 255 -11.59 2.96 -12.27
CA LEU A 255 -11.91 3.16 -10.84
C LEU A 255 -12.58 4.52 -10.60
N ALA A 256 -12.09 5.59 -11.24
CA ALA A 256 -12.65 6.93 -11.13
C ALA A 256 -14.06 6.99 -11.74
N GLU A 257 -14.26 6.43 -12.93
CA GLU A 257 -15.55 6.41 -13.64
C GLU A 257 -16.65 5.71 -12.85
N ARG A 258 -16.31 4.68 -12.05
CA ARG A 258 -17.28 4.00 -11.16
C ARG A 258 -17.31 4.57 -9.74
N GLY A 259 -16.64 5.69 -9.46
CA GLY A 259 -16.62 6.33 -8.13
C GLY A 259 -15.82 5.59 -7.07
N ALA A 260 -14.91 4.70 -7.47
CA ALA A 260 -14.09 3.90 -6.55
C ALA A 260 -12.70 4.48 -6.31
N LEU A 261 -12.24 5.48 -7.08
CA LEU A 261 -11.02 6.23 -6.82
C LEU A 261 -11.35 7.48 -6.00
N ILE A 262 -10.76 7.59 -4.83
CA ILE A 262 -10.91 8.72 -3.92
C ILE A 262 -9.57 9.45 -3.83
N LEU A 263 -9.50 10.67 -4.36
CA LEU A 263 -8.34 11.55 -4.22
C LEU A 263 -8.59 12.46 -3.02
N ASN A 264 -7.85 12.24 -1.95
CA ASN A 264 -7.98 12.95 -0.69
C ASN A 264 -6.74 13.79 -0.39
N SER A 265 -6.86 14.82 0.47
CA SER A 265 -5.74 15.67 0.85
C SER A 265 -5.89 16.21 2.26
N PHE A 266 -4.79 16.64 2.83
CA PHE A 266 -4.78 17.50 4.03
C PHE A 266 -3.72 18.60 3.90
N ASP A 267 -3.98 19.72 4.57
CA ASP A 267 -3.04 20.82 4.63
C ASP A 267 -2.02 20.57 5.74
N GLY A 268 -0.88 19.98 5.38
CA GLY A 268 0.17 19.61 6.33
C GLY A 268 1.41 19.08 5.62
N ARG A 269 2.45 18.85 6.41
CA ARG A 269 3.70 18.22 5.98
C ARG A 269 3.51 16.71 5.83
N HIS A 270 4.53 16.03 5.35
CA HIS A 270 4.54 14.57 5.18
C HIS A 270 4.06 13.85 6.45
N LEU A 271 2.97 13.08 6.34
CA LEU A 271 2.29 12.38 7.45
C LEU A 271 1.87 13.28 8.63
N GLY A 272 1.81 14.60 8.42
CA GLY A 272 1.47 15.60 9.44
C GLY A 272 -0.05 15.77 9.66
N TYR A 273 -0.85 14.76 9.40
CA TYR A 273 -2.29 14.77 9.68
C TYR A 273 -2.58 14.70 11.19
N THR A 274 -3.71 15.27 11.61
CA THR A 274 -4.24 15.08 12.97
C THR A 274 -5.10 13.82 13.06
N MET A 275 -5.24 13.25 14.29
CA MET A 275 -6.14 12.10 14.48
C MET A 275 -7.61 12.48 14.23
N ASP A 276 -8.01 13.72 14.47
CA ASP A 276 -9.37 14.19 14.14
C ASP A 276 -9.61 14.13 12.63
N TRP A 277 -8.66 14.66 11.84
CA TRP A 277 -8.73 14.56 10.38
C TRP A 277 -8.76 13.10 9.92
N TRP A 278 -7.91 12.24 10.51
CA TRP A 278 -7.85 10.81 10.16
C TRP A 278 -9.16 10.09 10.49
N ASN A 279 -9.73 10.38 11.68
CA ASN A 279 -11.01 9.80 12.11
C ASN A 279 -12.17 10.23 11.21
N GLU A 280 -12.15 11.46 10.73
CA GLU A 280 -13.20 11.98 9.86
C GLU A 280 -13.07 11.46 8.42
N ASN A 281 -11.86 11.40 7.88
CA ASN A 281 -11.62 11.18 6.45
C ASN A 281 -11.17 9.76 6.10
N VAL A 282 -10.50 9.05 7.00
CA VAL A 282 -9.88 7.75 6.73
C VAL A 282 -10.61 6.61 7.45
N LEU A 283 -10.94 6.80 8.72
CA LEU A 283 -11.57 5.78 9.55
C LEU A 283 -12.83 5.17 8.92
N PRO A 284 -13.74 5.94 8.26
CA PRO A 284 -14.94 5.37 7.62
C PRO A 284 -14.65 4.36 6.51
N MET A 285 -13.46 4.36 5.92
CA MET A 285 -13.05 3.39 4.90
C MET A 285 -12.98 1.95 5.42
N PHE A 286 -13.02 1.76 6.73
CA PHE A 286 -12.93 0.45 7.38
C PHE A 286 -14.28 -0.09 7.89
N ASP A 287 -15.37 0.66 7.74
CA ASP A 287 -16.73 0.20 8.11
C ASP A 287 -17.26 -0.80 7.07
N ASN A 288 -16.61 -1.96 7.00
CA ASN A 288 -16.98 -3.03 6.09
C ASN A 288 -17.21 -4.33 6.87
N ARG A 289 -18.44 -4.84 6.85
CA ARG A 289 -18.79 -6.12 7.48
C ARG A 289 -18.57 -7.29 6.53
N LEU A 290 -18.05 -8.40 7.05
CA LEU A 290 -17.83 -9.62 6.24
C LEU A 290 -19.15 -10.25 5.74
N SER A 291 -20.28 -9.99 6.39
CA SER A 291 -21.62 -10.45 5.97
C SER A 291 -22.15 -9.77 4.71
N GLU A 292 -21.53 -8.67 4.29
CA GLU A 292 -21.94 -7.87 3.12
C GLU A 292 -21.16 -8.25 1.85
N MET A 293 -20.34 -9.30 1.90
CA MET A 293 -19.68 -9.79 0.69
C MET A 293 -20.68 -10.43 -0.28
N PRO A 294 -20.81 -9.94 -1.51
CA PRO A 294 -21.45 -10.72 -2.54
C PRO A 294 -20.70 -12.05 -2.70
N ALA A 295 -21.41 -13.14 -2.80
CA ALA A 295 -20.82 -14.43 -3.14
C ALA A 295 -19.98 -14.27 -4.41
N PRO A 296 -18.80 -14.91 -4.51
CA PRO A 296 -18.00 -14.86 -5.73
C PRO A 296 -18.90 -15.29 -6.88
N SER A 297 -19.08 -14.40 -7.85
CA SER A 297 -19.77 -14.75 -9.09
C SER A 297 -18.94 -15.83 -9.78
N LEU A 298 -19.42 -17.05 -9.77
CA LEU A 298 -18.92 -18.09 -10.64
C LEU A 298 -19.09 -17.61 -12.08
N VAL A 299 -18.02 -17.13 -12.68
CA VAL A 299 -17.96 -16.95 -14.12
C VAL A 299 -17.84 -18.36 -14.70
N VAL A 300 -18.96 -18.84 -15.24
CA VAL A 300 -19.04 -20.08 -16.03
C VAL A 300 -18.43 -19.83 -17.40
#